data_737b765c34272f69e0491133dc81c3bd
#
_entry.id   737b765c34272f69e0491133dc81c3bd
#
_cell.length_a   1.000
_cell.length_b   1.000
_cell.length_c   1.000
_cell.angle_alpha   90.00
_cell.angle_beta   90.00
_cell.angle_gamma   90.00
#
_symmetry.space_group_name_H-M   'P 1'
#
loop_
_entity.id
_entity.type
_entity.pdbx_description
1 polymer ?
#
loop_
_entity_poly.entity_id
_entity_poly.type
_entity_poly.pdbx_seq_one_letter_code
_entity_poly.pdbx_strand_id
1 'polypeptide(L)'
;MTAAQAVEARLWSALRDVEDPEIPISVVGMGLIVSLAYRVDERAVDIELTFTAMGCPAMDFIQDDIRDRLLQEPEVDEVRIEIVWDPVWTRSRIREDARATMRSLGIVA
;
A
#
# COMPACT_ATOMS: atom_id res chain seq x y z
N MET A 1 -21.32 -7.56 4.40
CA MET A 1 -20.20 -6.57 4.44
C MET A 1 -20.58 -5.46 5.40
N THR A 2 -19.67 -5.13 6.31
CA THR A 2 -19.87 -4.02 7.26
C THR A 2 -19.52 -2.68 6.60
N ALA A 3 -19.91 -1.57 7.25
CA ALA A 3 -19.51 -0.25 6.76
C ALA A 3 -17.99 -0.11 6.71
N ALA A 4 -17.29 -0.60 7.72
CA ALA A 4 -15.83 -0.57 7.73
C ALA A 4 -15.25 -1.36 6.56
N GLN A 5 -15.77 -2.54 6.27
CA GLN A 5 -15.29 -3.36 5.17
C GLN A 5 -15.52 -2.70 3.81
N ALA A 6 -16.65 -2.00 3.65
CA ALA A 6 -16.92 -1.27 2.41
C ALA A 6 -15.93 -0.13 2.19
N VAL A 7 -15.58 0.60 3.26
CA VAL A 7 -14.55 1.65 3.19
C VAL A 7 -13.19 1.05 2.90
N GLU A 8 -12.83 -0.04 3.59
CA GLU A 8 -11.56 -0.73 3.39
C GLU A 8 -11.37 -1.16 1.93
N ALA A 9 -12.42 -1.70 1.31
CA ALA A 9 -12.35 -2.09 -0.10
C ALA A 9 -12.02 -0.90 -1.00
N ARG A 10 -12.62 0.27 -0.74
CA ARG A 10 -12.32 1.47 -1.50
C ARG A 10 -10.89 1.96 -1.23
N LEU A 11 -10.41 1.85 0.01
CA LEU A 11 -9.06 2.26 0.36
C LEU A 11 -8.02 1.36 -0.32
N TRP A 12 -8.26 0.04 -0.37
CA TRP A 12 -7.40 -0.87 -1.14
C TRP A 12 -7.34 -0.47 -2.61
N SER A 13 -8.49 -0.12 -3.19
CA SER A 13 -8.54 0.33 -4.57
C SER A 13 -7.78 1.64 -4.77
N ALA A 14 -7.90 2.57 -3.82
CA ALA A 14 -7.17 3.83 -3.86
C ALA A 14 -5.65 3.62 -3.78
N LEU A 15 -5.20 2.66 -2.99
CA LEU A 15 -3.78 2.35 -2.86
C LEU A 15 -3.17 1.82 -4.16
N ARG A 16 -3.98 1.31 -5.09
CA ARG A 16 -3.50 0.88 -6.41
C ARG A 16 -3.05 2.07 -7.27
N ASP A 17 -3.45 3.29 -6.89
CA ASP A 17 -2.98 4.51 -7.56
C ASP A 17 -1.62 4.99 -7.06
N VAL A 18 -1.14 4.42 -5.93
CA VAL A 18 0.16 4.78 -5.36
C VAL A 18 1.20 3.81 -5.89
N GLU A 19 2.13 4.33 -6.70
CA GLU A 19 3.17 3.52 -7.33
C GLU A 19 4.52 3.76 -6.68
N ASP A 20 5.38 2.72 -6.74
CA ASP A 20 6.78 2.86 -6.34
C ASP A 20 7.44 3.87 -7.29
N PRO A 21 8.19 4.86 -6.78
CA PRO A 21 8.80 5.88 -7.64
C PRO A 21 9.85 5.31 -8.62
N GLU A 22 10.39 4.14 -8.35
CA GLU A 22 11.42 3.51 -9.19
C GLU A 22 10.82 2.53 -10.19
N ILE A 23 9.64 1.99 -9.91
CA ILE A 23 9.00 0.96 -10.73
C ILE A 23 7.52 1.32 -10.85
N PRO A 24 6.92 1.34 -12.07
CA PRO A 24 5.52 1.70 -12.24
C PRO A 24 4.56 0.58 -11.80
N ILE A 25 4.73 0.11 -10.58
CA ILE A 25 3.91 -0.93 -9.97
C ILE A 25 3.40 -0.37 -8.65
N SER A 26 2.11 -0.57 -8.37
CA SER A 26 1.50 -0.05 -7.15
C SER A 26 2.08 -0.71 -5.90
N VAL A 27 1.98 0.00 -4.77
CA VAL A 27 2.38 -0.55 -3.47
C VAL A 27 1.59 -1.82 -3.12
N VAL A 28 0.34 -1.92 -3.60
CA VAL A 28 -0.46 -3.14 -3.43
C VAL A 28 0.11 -4.27 -4.29
N GLY A 29 0.42 -3.98 -5.54
CA GLY A 29 0.99 -4.97 -6.47
C GLY A 29 2.32 -5.51 -5.98
N MET A 30 3.15 -4.65 -5.41
CA MET A 30 4.46 -5.05 -4.87
C MET A 30 4.35 -5.85 -3.56
N GLY A 31 3.17 -5.91 -2.95
CA GLY A 31 2.99 -6.62 -1.69
C GLY A 31 3.59 -5.90 -0.51
N LEU A 32 3.65 -4.57 -0.56
CA LEU A 32 4.19 -3.76 0.53
C LEU A 32 3.19 -3.54 1.65
N ILE A 33 1.88 -3.62 1.34
CA ILE A 33 0.82 -3.45 2.35
C ILE A 33 0.59 -4.77 3.06
N VAL A 34 0.92 -4.82 4.34
CA VAL A 34 0.76 -6.03 5.16
C VAL A 34 -0.69 -6.13 5.67
N SER A 35 -1.23 -5.03 6.15
CA SER A 35 -2.62 -4.99 6.62
C SER A 35 -3.19 -3.59 6.51
N LEU A 36 -4.51 -3.52 6.46
CA LEU A 36 -5.26 -2.26 6.43
C LEU A 36 -6.54 -2.44 7.23
N ALA A 37 -6.78 -1.54 8.17
CA ALA A 37 -8.00 -1.55 8.97
C ALA A 37 -8.56 -0.14 9.10
N TYR A 38 -9.86 0.02 8.80
CA TYR A 38 -10.54 1.30 8.95
C TYR A 38 -11.29 1.35 10.28
N ARG A 39 -11.07 2.42 11.05
CA ARG A 39 -11.73 2.66 12.33
C ARG A 39 -12.85 3.67 12.13
N VAL A 40 -14.09 3.19 12.12
CA VAL A 40 -15.27 4.03 11.84
C VAL A 40 -15.39 5.17 12.85
N ASP A 41 -15.22 4.87 14.15
CA ASP A 41 -15.39 5.84 15.23
C ASP A 41 -14.37 6.97 15.16
N GLU A 42 -13.17 6.67 14.70
CA GLU A 42 -12.06 7.64 14.66
C GLU A 42 -11.91 8.26 13.27
N ARG A 43 -12.61 7.73 12.28
CA ARG A 43 -12.45 8.08 10.87
C ARG A 43 -10.99 7.99 10.45
N ALA A 44 -10.33 6.96 10.94
CA ALA A 44 -8.90 6.74 10.75
C ALA A 44 -8.65 5.37 10.11
N VAL A 45 -7.57 5.29 9.33
CA VAL A 45 -7.12 4.03 8.76
C VAL A 45 -5.76 3.67 9.35
N ASP A 46 -5.62 2.42 9.79
CA ASP A 46 -4.36 1.87 10.29
C ASP A 46 -3.76 0.98 9.20
N ILE A 47 -2.53 1.27 8.80
CA ILE A 47 -1.84 0.52 7.75
C ILE A 47 -0.53 -0.01 8.31
N GLU A 48 -0.29 -1.32 8.12
CA GLU A 48 1.02 -1.91 8.34
C GLU A 48 1.71 -2.03 6.99
N LEU A 49 2.89 -1.46 6.88
CA LEU A 49 3.63 -1.33 5.64
C LEU A 49 5.01 -1.96 5.79
N THR A 50 5.45 -2.70 4.79
CA THR A 50 6.81 -3.22 4.76
C THR A 50 7.53 -2.72 3.52
N PHE A 51 8.83 -2.92 3.46
CA PHE A 51 9.65 -2.50 2.33
C PHE A 51 10.62 -3.60 1.92
N THR A 52 11.15 -3.48 0.71
CA THR A 52 12.08 -4.46 0.16
C THR A 52 13.45 -4.39 0.82
N ALA A 53 13.83 -3.20 1.34
CA ALA A 53 15.12 -3.00 2.00
C ALA A 53 15.02 -1.87 3.01
N MET A 54 15.79 -2.01 4.09
CA MET A 54 15.87 -1.00 5.12
C MET A 54 16.66 0.20 4.61
N GLY A 55 16.21 1.42 4.99
CA GLY A 55 16.93 2.65 4.65
C GLY A 55 16.74 3.12 3.21
N CYS A 56 15.78 2.55 2.48
CA CYS A 56 15.47 3.02 1.14
C CYS A 56 14.91 4.44 1.19
N PRO A 57 15.47 5.41 0.44
CA PRO A 57 14.94 6.79 0.44
C PRO A 57 13.49 6.88 -0.02
N ALA A 58 13.05 5.93 -0.85
CA ALA A 58 11.66 5.89 -1.32
C ALA A 58 10.65 5.64 -0.20
N MET A 59 11.10 5.13 0.97
CA MET A 59 10.20 4.85 2.10
C MET A 59 9.40 6.07 2.52
N ASP A 60 10.05 7.23 2.63
CA ASP A 60 9.38 8.46 3.02
C ASP A 60 8.39 8.93 1.95
N PHE A 61 8.80 8.88 0.69
CA PHE A 61 7.95 9.26 -0.44
C PHE A 61 6.71 8.38 -0.52
N ILE A 62 6.88 7.07 -0.37
CA ILE A 62 5.77 6.11 -0.42
C ILE A 62 4.79 6.38 0.72
N GLN A 63 5.28 6.61 1.93
CA GLN A 63 4.42 6.93 3.07
C GLN A 63 3.62 8.22 2.84
N ASP A 64 4.28 9.25 2.34
CA ASP A 64 3.63 10.52 2.05
C ASP A 64 2.57 10.37 0.95
N ASP A 65 2.89 9.63 -0.11
CA ASP A 65 1.96 9.38 -1.21
C ASP A 65 0.74 8.59 -0.74
N ILE A 66 0.94 7.57 0.09
CA ILE A 66 -0.16 6.80 0.67
C ILE A 66 -1.05 7.70 1.51
N ARG A 67 -0.46 8.49 2.38
CA ARG A 67 -1.22 9.40 3.25
C ARG A 67 -2.01 10.40 2.44
N ASP A 68 -1.37 11.06 1.48
CA ASP A 68 -2.02 12.06 0.64
C ASP A 68 -3.18 11.47 -0.14
N ARG A 69 -2.98 10.28 -0.72
CA ARG A 69 -4.02 9.62 -1.52
C ARG A 69 -5.22 9.23 -0.66
N LEU A 70 -4.98 8.64 0.50
CA LEU A 70 -6.08 8.17 1.36
C LEU A 70 -6.84 9.32 2.02
N LEU A 71 -6.16 10.43 2.29
CA LEU A 71 -6.83 11.61 2.85
C LEU A 71 -7.79 12.27 1.85
N GLN A 72 -7.72 11.93 0.58
CA GLN A 72 -8.67 12.39 -0.42
C GLN A 72 -10.04 11.71 -0.28
N GLU A 73 -10.10 10.57 0.41
CA GLU A 73 -11.36 9.87 0.61
C GLU A 73 -12.18 10.56 1.71
N PRO A 74 -13.49 10.79 1.48
CA PRO A 74 -14.30 11.57 2.42
C PRO A 74 -14.48 10.93 3.78
N GLU A 75 -14.31 9.62 3.89
CA GLU A 75 -14.44 8.90 5.16
C GLU A 75 -13.15 8.92 6.00
N VAL A 76 -12.05 9.42 5.46
CA VAL A 76 -10.73 9.34 6.12
C VAL A 76 -10.29 10.71 6.59
N ASP A 77 -10.14 10.88 7.90
CA ASP A 77 -9.61 12.09 8.53
C ASP A 77 -8.16 11.90 8.98
N GLU A 78 -7.74 10.66 9.22
CA GLU A 78 -6.39 10.37 9.71
C GLU A 78 -5.87 9.07 9.09
N VAL A 79 -4.60 9.07 8.72
CA VAL A 79 -3.89 7.88 8.20
C VAL A 79 -2.74 7.60 9.15
N ARG A 80 -2.74 6.39 9.74
CA ARG A 80 -1.69 5.94 10.66
C ARG A 80 -0.92 4.82 9.99
N ILE A 81 0.36 5.03 9.77
CA ILE A 81 1.22 4.06 9.09
C ILE A 81 2.27 3.54 10.06
N GLU A 82 2.34 2.23 10.19
CA GLU A 82 3.37 1.56 10.97
C GLU A 82 4.23 0.73 10.04
N ILE A 83 5.55 0.92 10.12
CA ILE A 83 6.50 0.13 9.35
C ILE A 83 6.77 -1.16 10.12
N VAL A 84 6.55 -2.29 9.45
CA VAL A 84 6.77 -3.61 10.05
C VAL A 84 7.77 -4.40 9.20
N TRP A 85 8.61 -5.19 9.86
CA TRP A 85 9.62 -6.01 9.18
C TRP A 85 9.33 -7.50 9.33
N ASP A 86 8.18 -7.85 9.87
CA ASP A 86 7.68 -9.20 9.96
C ASP A 86 6.22 -9.19 9.48
N PRO A 87 5.91 -9.85 8.36
CA PRO A 87 6.79 -10.73 7.58
C PRO A 87 7.83 -9.96 6.78
N VAL A 88 8.98 -10.61 6.54
CA VAL A 88 10.02 -10.08 5.67
C VAL A 88 9.50 -10.08 4.22
N TRP A 89 9.71 -8.98 3.50
CA TRP A 89 9.30 -8.92 2.10
C TRP A 89 10.11 -9.91 1.26
N THR A 90 9.43 -10.65 0.39
CA THR A 90 10.05 -11.55 -0.58
C THR A 90 9.33 -11.38 -1.92
N ARG A 91 9.93 -11.88 -2.99
CA ARG A 91 9.34 -11.83 -4.34
C ARG A 91 7.97 -12.50 -4.39
N SER A 92 7.71 -13.46 -3.54
CA SER A 92 6.43 -14.16 -3.49
C SER A 92 5.27 -13.24 -3.09
N ARG A 93 5.55 -12.09 -2.49
CA ARG A 93 4.53 -11.11 -2.13
C ARG A 93 4.08 -10.27 -3.31
N ILE A 94 4.82 -10.26 -4.42
CA ILE A 94 4.42 -9.54 -5.63
C ILE A 94 3.19 -10.23 -6.23
N ARG A 95 2.13 -9.47 -6.48
CA ARG A 95 0.90 -10.00 -7.05
C ARG A 95 1.11 -10.40 -8.51
N GLU A 96 0.31 -11.37 -8.98
CA GLU A 96 0.48 -11.91 -10.34
C GLU A 96 0.28 -10.84 -11.42
N ASP A 97 -0.68 -9.96 -11.25
CA ASP A 97 -0.91 -8.87 -12.20
C ASP A 97 0.28 -7.92 -12.27
N ALA A 98 0.93 -7.65 -11.13
CA ALA A 98 2.15 -6.86 -11.08
C ALA A 98 3.32 -7.57 -11.76
N ARG A 99 3.45 -8.89 -11.58
CA ARG A 99 4.48 -9.70 -12.25
C ARG A 99 4.32 -9.63 -13.77
N ALA A 100 3.07 -9.72 -14.24
CA ALA A 100 2.78 -9.63 -15.67
C ALA A 100 3.21 -8.27 -16.23
N THR A 101 2.91 -7.17 -15.50
CA THR A 101 3.34 -5.83 -15.89
C THR A 101 4.87 -5.73 -15.90
N MET A 102 5.54 -6.25 -14.89
CA MET A 102 7.00 -6.25 -14.82
C MET A 102 7.61 -6.98 -16.01
N ARG A 103 7.07 -8.15 -16.37
CA ARG A 103 7.55 -8.90 -17.54
C ARG A 103 7.40 -8.11 -18.82
N SER A 104 6.28 -7.40 -18.99
CA SER A 104 6.05 -6.59 -20.19
C SER A 104 7.01 -5.40 -20.28
N LEU A 105 7.54 -4.94 -19.15
CA LEU A 105 8.52 -3.87 -19.07
C LEU A 105 9.96 -4.38 -19.14
N GLY A 106 10.16 -5.70 -19.24
CA GLY A 106 11.49 -6.29 -19.26
C GLY A 106 12.14 -6.42 -17.89
N ILE A 107 11.36 -6.29 -16.81
CA ILE A 107 11.85 -6.41 -15.44
C ILE A 107 11.69 -7.87 -14.99
N VAL A 108 12.78 -8.44 -14.47
CA VAL A 108 12.75 -9.80 -13.94
C VAL A 108 12.18 -9.78 -12.53
N ALA A 109 11.15 -10.58 -12.32
CA ALA A 109 10.49 -10.69 -11.03
C ALA A 109 10.59 -12.11 -10.47
#